data_2fd6718ce1c6faaef08c3bda6aa9ef80
#
_entry.id   2fd6718ce1c6faaef08c3bda6aa9ef80
#
_cell.length_a   1.000
_cell.length_b   1.000
_cell.length_c   1.000
_cell.angle_alpha   90.00
_cell.angle_beta   90.00
_cell.angle_gamma   90.00
#
_symmetry.space_group_name_H-M   'P 1'
#
loop_
_entity.id
_entity.type
_entity.pdbx_description
1 polymer ?
#
loop_
_entity_poly.entity_id
_entity_poly.type
_entity_poly.pdbx_seq_one_letter_code
_entity_poly.pdbx_strand_id
1 'polypeptide(L)'
;MDADALIADLDADQRAAVTTESRLVAVIAGAGSGKTRVLSRRIAYRIATETADARHTLALTFTREAAGEMRKRLHRLGLRDHVEAGTFHSVMLGVLKQRWADSERRALTVVNDRRRLVGDTIDAGDRRSLPAYLAEIDWASARGIDAAKYAAAARREQRRPGPGVDRCAAVYSDYQTLKKRRGVIDFDDVLAHTIRDLRHDDDFADAVRWRFRHVLVDEAQDLNPLQHALIDLLRTGRDDLFLVGDPSQAIYGFNGADPTLLVEVETRFPGIEIVRLPVNHRSTPQIVSAGVHVLTATDQPSPLVSDRAEGPSVERIVGDDEADEARRIAQLLVRCDPNLVRTGEAAVLALSLIHI
;
A
#
# COMPACT_ATOMS: atom_id res chain seq x y z
N MET A 1 21.68 11.26 18.32
CA MET A 1 21.21 11.72 16.98
C MET A 1 20.78 13.17 17.16
N ASP A 2 21.26 14.06 16.31
CA ASP A 2 20.92 15.49 16.41
C ASP A 2 19.56 15.75 15.74
N ALA A 3 18.57 16.18 16.51
CA ALA A 3 17.21 16.43 16.02
C ALA A 3 17.16 17.60 15.01
N ASP A 4 17.95 18.65 15.24
CA ASP A 4 18.00 19.82 14.36
C ASP A 4 18.59 19.47 12.99
N ALA A 5 19.62 18.63 12.95
CA ALA A 5 20.20 18.14 11.70
C ALA A 5 19.20 17.29 10.89
N LEU A 6 18.25 16.63 11.56
CA LEU A 6 17.22 15.84 10.88
C LEU A 6 16.17 16.68 10.11
N ILE A 7 16.03 17.95 10.43
CA ILE A 7 15.01 18.84 9.85
C ILE A 7 15.61 20.00 9.04
N ALA A 8 16.93 20.16 9.05
CA ALA A 8 17.62 21.33 8.48
C ALA A 8 17.38 21.51 6.97
N ASP A 9 17.29 20.42 6.23
CA ASP A 9 17.15 20.38 4.76
C ASP A 9 15.70 20.15 4.29
N LEU A 10 14.73 20.20 5.22
CA LEU A 10 13.30 20.09 4.91
C LEU A 10 12.71 21.45 4.55
N ASP A 11 11.79 21.49 3.58
CA ASP A 11 10.94 22.66 3.37
C ASP A 11 9.97 22.86 4.55
N ALA A 12 9.22 23.98 4.53
CA ALA A 12 8.35 24.36 5.64
C ALA A 12 7.26 23.31 5.92
N ASP A 13 6.61 22.77 4.88
CA ASP A 13 5.52 21.81 5.02
C ASP A 13 6.04 20.45 5.44
N GLN A 14 7.15 19.99 4.85
CA GLN A 14 7.85 18.76 5.26
C GLN A 14 8.28 18.85 6.72
N ARG A 15 8.84 20.00 7.13
CA ARG A 15 9.24 20.24 8.52
C ARG A 15 8.03 20.20 9.45
N ALA A 16 6.93 20.87 9.12
CA ALA A 16 5.70 20.84 9.89
C ALA A 16 5.22 19.38 10.09
N ALA A 17 5.18 18.57 9.03
CA ALA A 17 4.79 17.16 9.11
C ALA A 17 5.73 16.32 10.00
N VAL A 18 7.03 16.62 10.00
CA VAL A 18 8.03 15.90 10.81
C VAL A 18 8.00 16.29 12.27
N THR A 19 7.76 17.57 12.59
CA THR A 19 7.92 18.12 13.95
C THR A 19 6.61 18.29 14.71
N THR A 20 5.43 18.16 14.06
CA THR A 20 4.16 18.29 14.76
C THR A 20 4.08 17.43 16.02
N GLU A 21 3.55 17.98 17.10
CA GLU A 21 3.33 17.27 18.36
C GLU A 21 2.14 16.29 18.28
N SER A 22 1.27 16.46 17.27
CA SER A 22 0.17 15.55 17.06
C SER A 22 0.69 14.13 16.80
N ARG A 23 0.03 13.18 17.43
CA ARG A 23 0.32 11.75 17.24
C ARG A 23 -0.56 11.11 16.18
N LEU A 24 -1.69 11.73 15.87
CA LEU A 24 -2.64 11.28 14.85
C LEU A 24 -2.56 12.22 13.65
N VAL A 25 -1.84 11.80 12.60
CA VAL A 25 -1.49 12.67 11.47
C VAL A 25 -1.69 11.96 10.15
N ALA A 26 -2.27 12.66 9.19
CA ALA A 26 -2.28 12.26 7.77
C ALA A 26 -1.50 13.27 6.93
N VAL A 27 -0.54 12.80 6.17
CA VAL A 27 0.22 13.61 5.21
C VAL A 27 -0.30 13.31 3.80
N ILE A 28 -0.98 14.29 3.22
CA ILE A 28 -1.44 14.23 1.83
C ILE A 28 -0.35 14.87 0.96
N ALA A 29 0.33 14.04 0.21
CA ALA A 29 1.61 14.41 -0.38
C ALA A 29 1.66 14.01 -1.86
N GLY A 30 1.63 14.99 -2.74
CA GLY A 30 1.65 14.76 -4.18
C GLY A 30 2.90 14.03 -4.69
N ALA A 31 2.89 13.69 -5.97
CA ALA A 31 4.06 13.06 -6.61
C ALA A 31 5.33 13.91 -6.41
N GLY A 32 6.44 13.29 -6.05
CA GLY A 32 7.72 13.99 -5.91
C GLY A 32 7.85 14.95 -4.72
N SER A 33 6.86 15.03 -3.81
CA SER A 33 6.88 15.92 -2.64
C SER A 33 7.68 15.37 -1.44
N GLY A 34 8.27 14.18 -1.56
CA GLY A 34 9.10 13.62 -0.50
C GLY A 34 8.37 12.80 0.54
N LYS A 35 7.25 12.13 0.21
CA LYS A 35 6.48 11.23 1.10
C LYS A 35 7.38 10.38 2.02
N THR A 36 8.17 9.50 1.42
CA THR A 36 9.05 8.57 2.16
C THR A 36 10.16 9.30 2.93
N ARG A 37 10.59 10.50 2.45
CA ARG A 37 11.55 11.36 3.18
C ARG A 37 10.93 11.86 4.48
N VAL A 38 9.73 12.41 4.42
CA VAL A 38 8.99 12.91 5.60
C VAL A 38 8.75 11.77 6.58
N LEU A 39 8.28 10.61 6.13
CA LEU A 39 8.02 9.46 6.99
C LEU A 39 9.30 8.99 7.71
N SER A 40 10.41 8.81 6.98
CA SER A 40 11.68 8.38 7.59
C SER A 40 12.27 9.43 8.55
N ARG A 41 12.16 10.73 8.22
CA ARG A 41 12.59 11.83 9.09
C ARG A 41 11.71 11.94 10.33
N ARG A 42 10.40 11.76 10.23
CA ARG A 42 9.50 11.72 11.39
C ARG A 42 9.88 10.62 12.37
N ILE A 43 10.13 9.40 11.89
CA ILE A 43 10.60 8.30 12.75
C ILE A 43 11.88 8.71 13.47
N ALA A 44 12.90 9.14 12.72
CA ALA A 44 14.19 9.50 13.28
C ALA A 44 14.09 10.69 14.26
N TYR A 45 13.33 11.71 13.93
CA TYR A 45 13.11 12.89 14.76
C TYR A 45 12.42 12.54 16.08
N ARG A 46 11.32 11.77 16.04
CA ARG A 46 10.60 11.37 17.25
C ARG A 46 11.44 10.49 18.17
N ILE A 47 12.32 9.67 17.61
CA ILE A 47 13.26 8.86 18.40
C ILE A 47 14.37 9.77 18.98
N ALA A 48 14.90 10.73 18.22
CA ALA A 48 15.90 11.67 18.68
C ALA A 48 15.39 12.59 19.80
N THR A 49 14.09 12.94 19.77
CA THR A 49 13.42 13.77 20.79
C THR A 49 12.75 12.94 21.89
N GLU A 50 12.98 11.63 21.93
CA GLU A 50 12.44 10.70 22.92
C GLU A 50 10.89 10.68 23.01
N THR A 51 10.22 11.12 21.93
CA THR A 51 8.75 11.07 21.81
C THR A 51 8.23 9.76 21.22
N ALA A 52 9.13 8.91 20.73
CA ALA A 52 8.85 7.53 20.31
C ALA A 52 10.03 6.61 20.66
N ASP A 53 9.74 5.33 20.94
CA ASP A 53 10.76 4.28 21.12
C ASP A 53 10.91 3.50 19.82
N ALA A 54 12.15 3.38 19.33
CA ALA A 54 12.47 2.66 18.11
C ALA A 54 11.94 1.21 18.11
N ARG A 55 12.09 0.50 19.24
CA ARG A 55 11.68 -0.91 19.41
C ARG A 55 10.16 -1.10 19.37
N HIS A 56 9.40 -0.05 19.58
CA HIS A 56 7.95 -0.01 19.56
C HIS A 56 7.39 0.74 18.36
N THR A 57 8.24 1.04 17.38
CA THR A 57 7.87 1.74 16.15
C THR A 57 7.71 0.74 15.01
N LEU A 58 6.56 0.79 14.35
CA LEU A 58 6.20 0.00 13.18
C LEU A 58 6.06 0.90 11.97
N ALA A 59 6.87 0.68 10.94
CA ALA A 59 6.77 1.33 9.63
C ALA A 59 6.24 0.33 8.59
N LEU A 60 5.02 0.53 8.14
CA LEU A 60 4.37 -0.32 7.15
C LEU A 60 4.49 0.29 5.75
N THR A 61 4.86 -0.54 4.78
CA THR A 61 5.00 -0.17 3.38
C THR A 61 4.28 -1.18 2.48
N PHE A 62 4.08 -0.83 1.21
CA PHE A 62 3.39 -1.70 0.27
C PHE A 62 4.28 -2.84 -0.26
N THR A 63 5.58 -2.59 -0.50
CA THR A 63 6.50 -3.59 -1.06
C THR A 63 7.67 -3.90 -0.13
N ARG A 64 8.30 -5.08 -0.35
CA ARG A 64 9.50 -5.48 0.39
C ARG A 64 10.69 -4.59 0.05
N GLU A 65 10.76 -4.11 -1.17
CA GLU A 65 11.77 -3.18 -1.67
C GLU A 65 11.67 -1.84 -0.92
N ALA A 66 10.45 -1.29 -0.81
CA ALA A 66 10.19 -0.06 -0.05
C ALA A 66 10.55 -0.22 1.43
N ALA A 67 10.22 -1.37 2.05
CA ALA A 67 10.64 -1.67 3.42
C ALA A 67 12.16 -1.75 3.56
N GLY A 68 12.85 -2.34 2.60
CA GLY A 68 14.31 -2.40 2.54
C GLY A 68 14.93 -1.01 2.42
N GLU A 69 14.39 -0.17 1.54
CA GLU A 69 14.87 1.21 1.39
C GLU A 69 14.59 2.06 2.63
N MET A 70 13.44 1.87 3.27
CA MET A 70 13.11 2.53 4.54
C MET A 70 14.17 2.22 5.62
N ARG A 71 14.52 0.95 5.82
CA ARG A 71 15.56 0.55 6.78
C ARG A 71 16.91 1.18 6.45
N LYS A 72 17.32 1.19 5.16
CA LYS A 72 18.55 1.84 4.72
C LYS A 72 18.56 3.34 5.00
N ARG A 73 17.43 4.02 4.79
CA ARG A 73 17.28 5.45 5.07
C ARG A 73 17.39 5.74 6.56
N LEU A 74 16.68 4.99 7.40
CA LEU A 74 16.78 5.14 8.85
C LEU A 74 18.20 4.95 9.35
N HIS A 75 18.92 3.96 8.83
CA HIS A 75 20.33 3.74 9.16
C HIS A 75 21.22 4.92 8.71
N ARG A 76 21.02 5.47 7.48
CA ARG A 76 21.76 6.66 7.00
C ARG A 76 21.48 7.91 7.86
N LEU A 77 20.30 8.01 8.46
CA LEU A 77 19.94 9.08 9.40
C LEU A 77 20.57 8.89 10.78
N GLY A 78 21.36 7.85 10.98
CA GLY A 78 22.06 7.57 12.23
C GLY A 78 21.26 6.74 13.22
N LEU A 79 20.09 6.23 12.84
CA LEU A 79 19.30 5.35 13.71
C LEU A 79 19.96 3.96 13.76
N ARG A 80 20.41 3.56 14.95
CA ARG A 80 21.05 2.25 15.19
C ARG A 80 20.11 1.26 15.86
N ASP A 81 19.09 1.78 16.53
CA ASP A 81 18.06 0.96 17.16
C ASP A 81 17.12 0.35 16.12
N HIS A 82 16.58 -0.81 16.48
CA HIS A 82 15.72 -1.56 15.57
C HIS A 82 14.33 -0.93 15.50
N VAL A 83 13.97 -0.46 14.30
CA VAL A 83 12.59 -0.14 13.92
C VAL A 83 12.05 -1.29 13.08
N GLU A 84 10.88 -1.81 13.46
CA GLU A 84 10.20 -2.82 12.63
C GLU A 84 9.68 -2.16 11.35
N ALA A 85 10.32 -2.44 10.22
CA ALA A 85 9.89 -1.94 8.91
C ALA A 85 9.63 -3.10 7.96
N GLY A 86 8.41 -3.18 7.44
CA GLY A 86 7.98 -4.31 6.61
C GLY A 86 6.67 -4.07 5.87
N THR A 87 6.26 -5.06 5.07
CA THR A 87 4.91 -5.09 4.52
C THR A 87 3.93 -5.62 5.57
N PHE A 88 2.65 -5.26 5.46
CA PHE A 88 1.59 -5.76 6.34
C PHE A 88 1.69 -7.27 6.55
N HIS A 89 1.77 -8.02 5.46
CA HIS A 89 1.84 -9.48 5.51
C HIS A 89 3.13 -10.01 6.14
N SER A 90 4.28 -9.40 5.85
CA SER A 90 5.56 -9.90 6.40
C SER A 90 5.64 -9.72 7.91
N VAL A 91 5.19 -8.56 8.41
CA VAL A 91 5.17 -8.26 9.85
C VAL A 91 4.15 -9.13 10.56
N MET A 92 2.92 -9.21 10.06
CA MET A 92 1.85 -10.00 10.69
C MET A 92 2.11 -11.51 10.64
N LEU A 93 2.79 -12.00 9.60
CA LEU A 93 3.26 -13.39 9.59
C LEU A 93 4.28 -13.65 10.71
N GLY A 94 5.17 -12.70 10.99
CA GLY A 94 6.07 -12.76 12.15
C GLY A 94 5.32 -12.83 13.47
N VAL A 95 4.30 -11.98 13.63
CA VAL A 95 3.42 -11.95 14.81
C VAL A 95 2.68 -13.30 14.99
N LEU A 96 2.10 -13.84 13.91
CA LEU A 96 1.40 -15.12 13.96
C LEU A 96 2.34 -16.30 14.28
N LYS A 97 3.55 -16.31 13.69
CA LYS A 97 4.54 -17.36 13.99
C LYS A 97 4.92 -17.36 15.46
N GLN A 98 5.14 -16.18 16.05
CA GLN A 98 5.41 -16.06 17.48
C GLN A 98 4.23 -16.58 18.31
N ARG A 99 3.00 -16.15 17.97
CA ARG A 99 1.80 -16.63 18.65
C ARG A 99 1.62 -18.15 18.59
N TRP A 100 1.88 -18.76 17.43
CA TRP A 100 1.79 -20.23 17.31
C TRP A 100 2.84 -20.92 18.17
N ALA A 101 4.05 -20.37 18.24
CA ALA A 101 5.10 -20.90 19.10
C ALA A 101 4.72 -20.77 20.59
N ASP A 102 4.25 -19.60 21.03
CA ASP A 102 3.88 -19.32 22.41
C ASP A 102 2.67 -20.16 22.89
N SER A 103 1.76 -20.50 21.98
CA SER A 103 0.57 -21.31 22.30
C SER A 103 0.71 -22.79 21.99
N GLU A 104 1.92 -23.27 21.67
CA GLU A 104 2.21 -24.65 21.25
C GLU A 104 1.32 -25.15 20.10
N ARG A 105 0.73 -24.24 19.33
CA ARG A 105 -0.09 -24.56 18.17
C ARG A 105 0.79 -24.92 16.99
N ARG A 106 0.34 -25.93 16.21
CA ARG A 106 1.01 -26.24 14.95
C ARG A 106 0.99 -25.04 14.03
N ALA A 107 2.17 -24.55 13.63
CA ALA A 107 2.29 -23.49 12.66
C ALA A 107 1.66 -23.91 11.33
N LEU A 108 0.84 -23.02 10.76
CA LEU A 108 0.25 -23.24 9.44
C LEU A 108 1.28 -22.89 8.35
N THR A 109 1.26 -23.64 7.26
CA THR A 109 2.15 -23.39 6.13
C THR A 109 1.51 -22.34 5.22
N VAL A 110 2.26 -21.24 4.94
CA VAL A 110 1.83 -20.25 3.96
C VAL A 110 2.12 -20.76 2.56
N VAL A 111 1.10 -20.83 1.72
CA VAL A 111 1.22 -21.23 0.31
C VAL A 111 1.13 -20.01 -0.60
N ASN A 112 2.02 -19.96 -1.61
CA ASN A 112 2.08 -18.85 -2.55
C ASN A 112 1.27 -19.13 -3.83
N ASP A 113 0.92 -20.41 -4.09
CA ASP A 113 0.20 -20.81 -5.30
C ASP A 113 -1.30 -20.99 -5.05
N ARG A 114 -1.99 -19.86 -4.86
CA ARG A 114 -3.47 -19.82 -4.76
C ARG A 114 -4.13 -20.38 -6.01
N ARG A 115 -3.57 -20.10 -7.18
CA ARG A 115 -4.09 -20.56 -8.48
C ARG A 115 -4.22 -22.09 -8.52
N ARG A 116 -3.22 -22.80 -8.06
CA ARG A 116 -3.24 -24.25 -7.97
C ARG A 116 -4.30 -24.74 -6.99
N LEU A 117 -4.37 -24.15 -5.80
CA LEU A 117 -5.35 -24.56 -4.77
C LEU A 117 -6.79 -24.35 -5.23
N VAL A 118 -7.10 -23.20 -5.84
CA VAL A 118 -8.43 -22.95 -6.40
C VAL A 118 -8.68 -23.91 -7.60
N GLY A 119 -7.68 -24.15 -8.43
CA GLY A 119 -7.75 -25.12 -9.53
C GLY A 119 -8.07 -26.54 -9.09
N ASP A 120 -7.66 -26.94 -7.85
CA ASP A 120 -7.96 -28.24 -7.26
C ASP A 120 -9.44 -28.35 -6.77
N THR A 121 -10.19 -27.25 -6.71
CA THR A 121 -11.59 -27.20 -6.25
C THR A 121 -12.60 -27.09 -7.38
N ILE A 122 -12.14 -26.98 -8.64
CA ILE A 122 -13.02 -26.81 -9.79
C ILE A 122 -12.90 -27.99 -10.76
N ASP A 123 -13.98 -28.31 -11.43
CA ASP A 123 -14.03 -29.37 -12.44
C ASP A 123 -13.20 -29.02 -13.68
N ALA A 124 -12.76 -30.06 -14.42
CA ALA A 124 -11.93 -29.87 -15.62
C ALA A 124 -12.61 -28.99 -16.67
N GLY A 125 -13.93 -29.09 -16.81
CA GLY A 125 -14.72 -28.27 -17.74
C GLY A 125 -14.81 -26.79 -17.39
N ASP A 126 -14.58 -26.46 -16.09
CA ASP A 126 -14.73 -25.12 -15.54
C ASP A 126 -13.38 -24.36 -15.41
N ARG A 127 -12.29 -25.00 -15.82
CA ARG A 127 -10.94 -24.42 -15.70
C ARG A 127 -10.74 -23.11 -16.45
N ARG A 128 -11.54 -22.85 -17.50
CA ARG A 128 -11.51 -21.57 -18.23
C ARG A 128 -11.98 -20.40 -17.36
N SER A 129 -12.81 -20.68 -16.36
CA SER A 129 -13.35 -19.70 -15.43
C SER A 129 -12.42 -19.42 -14.24
N LEU A 130 -11.28 -20.12 -14.11
CA LEU A 130 -10.33 -19.98 -13.00
C LEU A 130 -9.90 -18.52 -12.73
N PRO A 131 -9.59 -17.69 -13.75
CA PRO A 131 -9.26 -16.28 -13.51
C PRO A 131 -10.41 -15.51 -12.85
N ALA A 132 -11.67 -15.79 -13.24
CA ALA A 132 -12.83 -15.14 -12.65
C ALA A 132 -13.05 -15.55 -11.18
N TYR A 133 -12.85 -16.83 -10.86
CA TYR A 133 -12.90 -17.30 -9.46
C TYR A 133 -11.82 -16.64 -8.60
N LEU A 134 -10.59 -16.55 -9.11
CA LEU A 134 -9.50 -15.89 -8.42
C LEU A 134 -9.81 -14.41 -8.16
N ALA A 135 -10.30 -13.68 -9.15
CA ALA A 135 -10.66 -12.27 -9.02
C ALA A 135 -11.76 -12.05 -7.95
N GLU A 136 -12.73 -12.95 -7.86
CA GLU A 136 -13.78 -12.85 -6.85
C GLU A 136 -13.28 -13.21 -5.44
N ILE A 137 -12.40 -14.21 -5.32
CA ILE A 137 -11.75 -14.56 -4.06
C ILE A 137 -10.85 -13.40 -3.60
N ASP A 138 -10.05 -12.81 -4.48
CA ASP A 138 -9.19 -11.67 -4.18
C ASP A 138 -10.01 -10.46 -3.72
N TRP A 139 -11.11 -10.16 -4.42
CA TRP A 139 -12.02 -9.09 -4.03
C TRP A 139 -12.62 -9.29 -2.64
N ALA A 140 -13.06 -10.52 -2.33
CA ALA A 140 -13.63 -10.86 -1.03
C ALA A 140 -12.57 -10.82 0.07
N SER A 141 -11.39 -11.41 -0.17
CA SER A 141 -10.29 -11.46 0.79
C SER A 141 -9.79 -10.07 1.17
N ALA A 142 -9.61 -9.19 0.18
CA ALA A 142 -9.18 -7.79 0.40
C ALA A 142 -10.17 -6.99 1.28
N ARG A 143 -11.43 -7.45 1.39
CA ARG A 143 -12.48 -6.85 2.21
C ARG A 143 -12.77 -7.61 3.49
N GLY A 144 -12.04 -8.69 3.76
CA GLY A 144 -12.30 -9.56 4.93
C GLY A 144 -13.65 -10.26 4.87
N ILE A 145 -14.15 -10.54 3.66
CA ILE A 145 -15.45 -11.20 3.44
C ILE A 145 -15.24 -12.71 3.41
N ASP A 146 -15.80 -13.40 4.37
CA ASP A 146 -15.79 -14.88 4.42
C ASP A 146 -16.58 -15.49 3.27
N ALA A 147 -16.24 -16.73 2.89
CA ALA A 147 -16.97 -17.48 1.86
C ALA A 147 -18.48 -17.57 2.13
N ALA A 148 -18.88 -17.74 3.39
CA ALA A 148 -20.30 -17.77 3.79
C ALA A 148 -21.05 -16.45 3.55
N LYS A 149 -20.33 -15.32 3.57
CA LYS A 149 -20.90 -13.96 3.36
C LYS A 149 -20.72 -13.46 1.95
N TYR A 150 -19.91 -14.13 1.14
CA TYR A 150 -19.53 -13.67 -0.20
C TYR A 150 -20.75 -13.41 -1.09
N ALA A 151 -21.68 -14.37 -1.21
CA ALA A 151 -22.82 -14.24 -2.11
C ALA A 151 -23.71 -13.02 -1.79
N ALA A 152 -23.96 -12.78 -0.51
CA ALA A 152 -24.72 -11.61 -0.05
C ALA A 152 -23.97 -10.29 -0.35
N ALA A 153 -22.68 -10.25 -0.07
CA ALA A 153 -21.84 -9.10 -0.33
C ALA A 153 -21.72 -8.81 -1.84
N ALA A 154 -21.49 -9.82 -2.67
CA ALA A 154 -21.38 -9.69 -4.12
C ALA A 154 -22.67 -9.14 -4.74
N ARG A 155 -23.85 -9.61 -4.27
CA ARG A 155 -25.14 -9.10 -4.74
C ARG A 155 -25.39 -7.65 -4.31
N ARG A 156 -25.02 -7.29 -3.08
CA ARG A 156 -25.12 -5.90 -2.60
C ARG A 156 -24.25 -4.94 -3.42
N GLU A 157 -23.04 -5.35 -3.78
CA GLU A 157 -22.12 -4.60 -4.62
C GLU A 157 -22.38 -4.76 -6.13
N GLN A 158 -23.51 -5.39 -6.50
CA GLN A 158 -23.94 -5.60 -7.88
C GLN A 158 -22.90 -6.29 -8.78
N ARG A 159 -22.07 -7.14 -8.21
CA ARG A 159 -21.04 -7.89 -8.93
C ARG A 159 -21.68 -8.92 -9.87
N ARG A 160 -21.09 -9.08 -11.05
CA ARG A 160 -21.58 -9.99 -12.10
C ARG A 160 -20.41 -10.85 -12.63
N PRO A 161 -19.85 -11.76 -11.80
CA PRO A 161 -18.81 -12.66 -12.29
C PRO A 161 -19.33 -13.57 -13.40
N GLY A 162 -18.47 -13.88 -14.38
CA GLY A 162 -18.85 -14.73 -15.53
C GLY A 162 -19.47 -16.07 -15.14
N PRO A 163 -18.94 -16.80 -14.11
CA PRO A 163 -19.55 -18.07 -13.66
C PRO A 163 -20.84 -17.90 -12.84
N GLY A 164 -21.20 -16.68 -12.47
CA GLY A 164 -22.28 -16.37 -11.54
C GLY A 164 -21.90 -16.38 -10.08
N VAL A 165 -22.61 -15.57 -9.28
CA VAL A 165 -22.30 -15.35 -7.86
C VAL A 165 -22.35 -16.64 -7.04
N ASP A 166 -23.39 -17.49 -7.27
CA ASP A 166 -23.56 -18.72 -6.48
C ASP A 166 -22.46 -19.75 -6.77
N ARG A 167 -22.03 -19.85 -8.03
CA ARG A 167 -20.90 -20.73 -8.37
C ARG A 167 -19.60 -20.23 -7.77
N CYS A 168 -19.33 -18.93 -7.79
CA CYS A 168 -18.17 -18.34 -7.14
C CYS A 168 -18.21 -18.57 -5.62
N ALA A 169 -19.38 -18.47 -4.98
CA ALA A 169 -19.55 -18.76 -3.56
C ALA A 169 -19.20 -20.22 -3.22
N ALA A 170 -19.67 -21.17 -4.04
CA ALA A 170 -19.37 -22.59 -3.85
C ALA A 170 -17.84 -22.84 -3.96
N VAL A 171 -17.22 -22.37 -5.04
CA VAL A 171 -15.75 -22.51 -5.25
C VAL A 171 -14.96 -21.87 -4.11
N TYR A 172 -15.37 -20.69 -3.63
CA TYR A 172 -14.71 -20.04 -2.49
C TYR A 172 -14.85 -20.86 -1.21
N SER A 173 -16.03 -21.43 -0.94
CA SER A 173 -16.26 -22.33 0.21
C SER A 173 -15.39 -23.60 0.13
N ASP A 174 -15.34 -24.22 -1.05
CA ASP A 174 -14.52 -25.42 -1.28
C ASP A 174 -13.02 -25.11 -1.12
N TYR A 175 -12.58 -23.94 -1.62
CA TYR A 175 -11.23 -23.46 -1.44
C TYR A 175 -10.87 -23.30 0.06
N GLN A 176 -11.72 -22.66 0.84
CA GLN A 176 -11.51 -22.51 2.29
C GLN A 176 -11.47 -23.87 3.00
N THR A 177 -12.34 -24.79 2.60
CA THR A 177 -12.38 -26.16 3.15
C THR A 177 -11.10 -26.93 2.80
N LEU A 178 -10.61 -26.81 1.57
CA LEU A 178 -9.38 -27.42 1.13
C LEU A 178 -8.16 -26.92 1.92
N LYS A 179 -8.05 -25.60 2.14
CA LYS A 179 -7.00 -25.00 2.97
C LYS A 179 -7.00 -25.58 4.40
N LYS A 180 -8.17 -25.62 5.02
CA LYS A 180 -8.32 -26.22 6.37
C LYS A 180 -7.88 -27.69 6.42
N ARG A 181 -8.34 -28.51 5.46
CA ARG A 181 -7.95 -29.94 5.38
C ARG A 181 -6.44 -30.14 5.21
N ARG A 182 -5.78 -29.27 4.41
CA ARG A 182 -4.33 -29.35 4.16
C ARG A 182 -3.49 -28.70 5.26
N GLY A 183 -4.10 -27.98 6.20
CA GLY A 183 -3.39 -27.24 7.25
C GLY A 183 -2.54 -26.11 6.66
N VAL A 184 -3.03 -25.46 5.60
CA VAL A 184 -2.35 -24.36 4.92
C VAL A 184 -3.18 -23.08 4.95
N ILE A 185 -2.51 -21.97 4.82
CA ILE A 185 -3.09 -20.62 4.63
C ILE A 185 -2.50 -19.97 3.40
N ASP A 186 -3.25 -19.12 2.75
CA ASP A 186 -2.72 -18.25 1.71
C ASP A 186 -2.22 -16.91 2.29
N PHE A 187 -1.80 -16.04 1.39
CA PHE A 187 -1.21 -14.77 1.80
C PHE A 187 -2.22 -13.85 2.50
N ASP A 188 -3.47 -13.78 2.03
CA ASP A 188 -4.50 -12.94 2.63
C ASP A 188 -4.99 -13.48 3.98
N ASP A 189 -4.96 -14.81 4.17
CA ASP A 189 -5.29 -15.41 5.45
C ASP A 189 -4.38 -14.93 6.58
N VAL A 190 -3.14 -14.53 6.28
CA VAL A 190 -2.22 -13.99 7.30
C VAL A 190 -2.84 -12.79 8.01
N LEU A 191 -3.38 -11.84 7.25
CA LEU A 191 -4.05 -10.67 7.85
C LEU A 191 -5.38 -11.04 8.49
N ALA A 192 -6.18 -11.88 7.83
CA ALA A 192 -7.47 -12.31 8.35
C ALA A 192 -7.34 -13.07 9.69
N HIS A 193 -6.34 -13.96 9.83
CA HIS A 193 -6.06 -14.65 11.07
C HIS A 193 -5.56 -13.70 12.16
N THR A 194 -4.66 -12.79 11.84
CA THR A 194 -4.19 -11.77 12.79
C THR A 194 -5.36 -10.93 13.31
N ILE A 195 -6.20 -10.43 12.42
CA ILE A 195 -7.38 -9.62 12.75
C ILE A 195 -8.34 -10.42 13.64
N ARG A 196 -8.60 -11.69 13.30
CA ARG A 196 -9.44 -12.57 14.11
C ARG A 196 -8.87 -12.73 15.51
N ASP A 197 -7.58 -13.04 15.63
CA ASP A 197 -6.94 -13.27 16.91
C ASP A 197 -6.88 -12.00 17.77
N LEU A 198 -6.63 -10.82 17.16
CA LEU A 198 -6.69 -9.51 17.82
C LEU A 198 -8.11 -9.14 18.33
N ARG A 199 -9.16 -9.69 17.72
CA ARG A 199 -10.56 -9.44 18.14
C ARG A 199 -11.07 -10.36 19.24
N HIS A 200 -10.47 -11.55 19.38
CA HIS A 200 -11.01 -12.59 20.25
C HIS A 200 -10.07 -12.98 21.41
N ASP A 201 -8.90 -12.33 21.49
CA ASP A 201 -7.92 -12.59 22.54
C ASP A 201 -7.30 -11.25 22.97
N ASP A 202 -7.80 -10.75 24.09
CA ASP A 202 -7.42 -9.43 24.61
C ASP A 202 -5.95 -9.41 25.06
N ASP A 203 -5.43 -10.47 25.66
CA ASP A 203 -4.03 -10.55 26.10
C ASP A 203 -3.08 -10.50 24.89
N PHE A 204 -3.42 -11.21 23.83
CA PHE A 204 -2.67 -11.16 22.57
C PHE A 204 -2.76 -9.77 21.93
N ALA A 205 -3.95 -9.18 21.89
CA ALA A 205 -4.16 -7.86 21.32
C ALA A 205 -3.35 -6.79 22.07
N ASP A 206 -3.34 -6.85 23.40
CA ASP A 206 -2.58 -5.91 24.23
C ASP A 206 -1.07 -6.06 24.07
N ALA A 207 -0.57 -7.29 23.97
CA ALA A 207 0.83 -7.57 23.71
C ALA A 207 1.26 -7.01 22.33
N VAL A 208 0.46 -7.22 21.28
CA VAL A 208 0.74 -6.72 19.94
C VAL A 208 0.66 -5.18 19.89
N ARG A 209 -0.36 -4.57 20.51
CA ARG A 209 -0.48 -3.13 20.66
C ARG A 209 0.66 -2.51 21.46
N TRP A 210 1.11 -3.20 22.49
CA TRP A 210 2.28 -2.74 23.26
C TRP A 210 3.55 -2.80 22.43
N ARG A 211 3.73 -3.85 21.63
CA ARG A 211 4.86 -3.99 20.71
C ARG A 211 4.86 -2.90 19.63
N PHE A 212 3.71 -2.54 19.09
CA PHE A 212 3.56 -1.59 17.98
C PHE A 212 2.80 -0.33 18.43
N ARG A 213 3.40 0.43 19.34
CA ARG A 213 2.78 1.64 19.90
C ARG A 213 2.76 2.81 18.93
N HIS A 214 3.74 2.89 18.03
CA HIS A 214 3.90 3.97 17.05
C HIS A 214 3.76 3.37 15.66
N VAL A 215 2.64 3.62 15.00
CA VAL A 215 2.34 3.04 13.68
C VAL A 215 2.47 4.11 12.61
N LEU A 216 3.34 3.85 11.63
CA LEU A 216 3.51 4.72 10.47
C LEU A 216 3.26 3.91 9.20
N VAL A 217 2.51 4.48 8.26
CA VAL A 217 2.09 3.80 7.02
C VAL A 217 2.47 4.66 5.82
N ASP A 218 3.26 4.10 4.92
CA ASP A 218 3.57 4.68 3.61
C ASP A 218 2.59 4.17 2.55
N GLU A 219 2.35 4.96 1.52
CA GLU A 219 1.42 4.70 0.40
C GLU A 219 0.00 4.32 0.88
N ALA A 220 -0.53 5.11 1.80
CA ALA A 220 -1.82 4.82 2.45
C ALA A 220 -3.02 4.79 1.47
N GLN A 221 -2.91 5.37 0.26
CA GLN A 221 -3.92 5.29 -0.80
C GLN A 221 -4.07 3.88 -1.39
N ASP A 222 -3.06 3.02 -1.23
CA ASP A 222 -3.06 1.66 -1.78
C ASP A 222 -3.56 0.60 -0.79
N LEU A 223 -3.99 1.03 0.40
CA LEU A 223 -4.52 0.14 1.41
C LEU A 223 -5.89 -0.43 1.01
N ASN A 224 -6.07 -1.71 1.27
CA ASN A 224 -7.38 -2.35 1.15
C ASN A 224 -8.15 -2.33 2.50
N PRO A 225 -9.46 -2.59 2.49
CA PRO A 225 -10.28 -2.56 3.70
C PRO A 225 -9.80 -3.51 4.82
N LEU A 226 -9.18 -4.65 4.47
CA LEU A 226 -8.65 -5.59 5.44
C LEU A 226 -7.42 -5.00 6.17
N GLN A 227 -6.54 -4.31 5.45
CA GLN A 227 -5.38 -3.62 6.03
C GLN A 227 -5.81 -2.45 6.91
N HIS A 228 -6.85 -1.70 6.52
CA HIS A 228 -7.44 -0.67 7.37
C HIS A 228 -8.02 -1.24 8.66
N ALA A 229 -8.76 -2.36 8.58
CA ALA A 229 -9.28 -3.03 9.77
C ALA A 229 -8.15 -3.47 10.73
N LEU A 230 -7.01 -3.88 10.19
CA LEU A 230 -5.83 -4.20 11.00
C LEU A 230 -5.25 -2.95 11.69
N ILE A 231 -5.11 -1.83 10.97
CA ILE A 231 -4.64 -0.55 11.56
C ILE A 231 -5.56 -0.13 12.69
N ASP A 232 -6.89 -0.20 12.51
CA ASP A 232 -7.86 0.16 13.54
C ASP A 232 -7.68 -0.69 14.82
N LEU A 233 -7.42 -2.00 14.66
CA LEU A 233 -7.17 -2.89 15.81
C LEU A 233 -5.83 -2.61 16.49
N LEU A 234 -4.78 -2.31 15.74
CA LEU A 234 -3.46 -1.97 16.30
C LEU A 234 -3.52 -0.66 17.11
N ARG A 235 -4.32 0.32 16.66
CA ARG A 235 -4.43 1.61 17.31
C ARG A 235 -5.50 1.68 18.42
N THR A 236 -6.30 0.64 18.63
CA THR A 236 -7.37 0.65 19.65
C THR A 236 -6.83 1.13 21.00
N GLY A 237 -7.48 2.17 21.54
CA GLY A 237 -7.09 2.83 22.79
C GLY A 237 -5.84 3.71 22.71
N ARG A 238 -5.36 4.03 21.50
CA ARG A 238 -4.18 4.89 21.28
C ARG A 238 -4.34 5.71 20.01
N ASP A 239 -3.91 6.98 20.09
CA ASP A 239 -3.94 7.90 18.95
C ASP A 239 -2.50 8.16 18.45
N ASP A 240 -1.76 7.11 18.12
CA ASP A 240 -0.42 7.24 17.54
C ASP A 240 -0.36 6.54 16.17
N LEU A 241 -0.77 7.31 15.16
CA LEU A 241 -0.84 6.86 13.77
C LEU A 241 -0.36 7.98 12.85
N PHE A 242 0.54 7.65 11.95
CA PHE A 242 1.03 8.56 10.91
C PHE A 242 0.82 7.94 9.54
N LEU A 243 -0.11 8.47 8.78
CA LEU A 243 -0.41 8.04 7.41
C LEU A 243 0.23 8.96 6.40
N VAL A 244 0.84 8.41 5.36
CA VAL A 244 1.35 9.20 4.24
C VAL A 244 0.83 8.59 2.95
N GLY A 245 0.28 9.43 2.07
CA GLY A 245 -0.24 8.96 0.80
C GLY A 245 -0.65 10.08 -0.15
N ASP A 246 -1.04 9.68 -1.36
CA ASP A 246 -1.56 10.55 -2.41
C ASP A 246 -2.80 9.89 -3.06
N PRO A 247 -4.01 10.36 -2.77
CA PRO A 247 -5.21 9.79 -3.38
C PRO A 247 -5.17 9.78 -4.92
N SER A 248 -4.48 10.75 -5.53
CA SER A 248 -4.34 10.85 -6.99
C SER A 248 -3.39 9.81 -7.59
N GLN A 249 -2.61 9.10 -6.77
CA GLN A 249 -1.72 8.02 -7.18
C GLN A 249 -2.29 6.62 -6.92
N ALA A 250 -3.56 6.51 -6.53
CA ALA A 250 -4.22 5.23 -6.26
C ALA A 250 -4.48 4.47 -7.57
N ILE A 251 -3.59 3.56 -7.94
CA ILE A 251 -3.70 2.74 -9.17
C ILE A 251 -3.95 1.26 -8.89
N TYR A 252 -4.01 0.82 -7.64
CA TYR A 252 -4.16 -0.57 -7.24
C TYR A 252 -5.61 -0.98 -6.90
N GLY A 253 -6.61 -0.23 -7.39
CA GLY A 253 -8.03 -0.57 -7.18
C GLY A 253 -8.40 -1.98 -7.67
N PHE A 254 -7.74 -2.47 -8.73
CA PHE A 254 -7.91 -3.84 -9.23
C PHE A 254 -7.42 -4.92 -8.23
N ASN A 255 -6.49 -4.59 -7.34
CA ASN A 255 -6.02 -5.45 -6.24
C ASN A 255 -6.81 -5.25 -4.94
N GLY A 256 -7.92 -4.50 -4.98
CA GLY A 256 -8.78 -4.27 -3.84
C GLY A 256 -8.40 -3.08 -2.97
N ALA A 257 -7.41 -2.25 -3.38
CA ALA A 257 -7.15 -0.98 -2.73
C ALA A 257 -8.38 -0.07 -2.79
N ASP A 258 -8.57 0.69 -1.72
CA ASP A 258 -9.71 1.61 -1.60
C ASP A 258 -9.20 3.01 -1.23
N PRO A 259 -9.01 3.89 -2.21
CA PRO A 259 -8.50 5.24 -1.97
C PRO A 259 -9.46 6.11 -1.16
N THR A 260 -10.74 5.77 -1.08
CA THR A 260 -11.72 6.52 -0.28
C THR A 260 -11.34 6.53 1.19
N LEU A 261 -10.65 5.48 1.66
CA LEU A 261 -10.17 5.37 3.03
C LEU A 261 -9.17 6.50 3.42
N LEU A 262 -8.38 7.00 2.47
CA LEU A 262 -7.49 8.15 2.69
C LEU A 262 -8.22 9.47 2.39
N VAL A 263 -9.11 9.51 1.40
CA VAL A 263 -9.91 10.71 1.08
C VAL A 263 -10.82 11.09 2.25
N GLU A 264 -11.44 10.10 2.89
CA GLU A 264 -12.35 10.27 4.03
C GLU A 264 -11.63 10.16 5.39
N VAL A 265 -10.33 10.42 5.43
CA VAL A 265 -9.49 10.19 6.61
C VAL A 265 -9.95 10.97 7.85
N GLU A 266 -10.47 12.18 7.69
CA GLU A 266 -11.02 13.01 8.79
C GLU A 266 -12.27 12.38 9.40
N THR A 267 -13.16 11.86 8.57
CA THR A 267 -14.37 11.16 9.02
C THR A 267 -14.00 9.86 9.75
N ARG A 268 -13.01 9.14 9.23
CA ARG A 268 -12.56 7.87 9.79
C ARG A 268 -11.76 8.03 11.07
N PHE A 269 -10.96 9.07 11.17
CA PHE A 269 -10.12 9.37 12.32
C PHE A 269 -10.41 10.79 12.84
N PRO A 270 -11.50 10.98 13.62
CA PRO A 270 -11.85 12.29 14.15
C PRO A 270 -10.69 12.91 14.92
N GLY A 271 -10.37 14.16 14.61
CA GLY A 271 -9.26 14.90 15.22
C GLY A 271 -7.88 14.62 14.60
N ILE A 272 -7.81 13.90 13.48
CA ILE A 272 -6.55 13.73 12.74
C ILE A 272 -6.07 15.08 12.20
N GLU A 273 -4.80 15.39 12.42
CA GLU A 273 -4.15 16.54 11.80
C GLU A 273 -3.79 16.21 10.35
N ILE A 274 -4.20 17.07 9.42
CA ILE A 274 -3.84 16.92 8.01
C ILE A 274 -2.75 17.92 7.64
N VAL A 275 -1.61 17.40 7.19
CA VAL A 275 -0.52 18.18 6.60
C VAL A 275 -0.48 17.91 5.09
N ARG A 276 -0.42 18.97 4.29
CA ARG A 276 -0.35 18.86 2.83
C ARG A 276 1.05 19.22 2.35
N LEU A 277 1.60 18.42 1.44
CA LEU A 277 2.88 18.67 0.79
C LEU A 277 2.65 19.04 -0.69
N PRO A 278 2.49 20.32 -1.00
CA PRO A 278 2.14 20.76 -2.35
C PRO A 278 3.34 20.90 -3.29
N VAL A 279 4.58 20.83 -2.78
CA VAL A 279 5.76 21.08 -3.57
C VAL A 279 6.37 19.79 -4.12
N ASN A 280 6.50 19.72 -5.45
CA ASN A 280 7.21 18.63 -6.15
C ASN A 280 8.68 19.05 -6.35
N HIS A 281 9.59 18.28 -5.73
CA HIS A 281 11.05 18.46 -5.82
C HIS A 281 11.72 17.58 -6.90
N ARG A 282 10.93 16.82 -7.66
CA ARG A 282 11.43 15.81 -8.62
C ARG A 282 11.38 16.30 -10.06
N SER A 283 10.23 16.76 -10.47
CA SER A 283 9.89 17.02 -11.87
C SER A 283 9.88 18.50 -12.17
N THR A 284 10.12 18.87 -13.43
CA THR A 284 10.06 20.27 -13.91
C THR A 284 8.62 20.80 -13.86
N PRO A 285 8.43 22.15 -13.85
CA PRO A 285 7.09 22.77 -13.87
C PRO A 285 6.22 22.28 -15.02
N GLN A 286 6.80 22.03 -16.20
CA GLN A 286 6.07 21.57 -17.39
C GLN A 286 5.45 20.18 -17.17
N ILE A 287 6.20 19.25 -16.55
CA ILE A 287 5.71 17.90 -16.23
C ILE A 287 4.63 17.96 -15.15
N VAL A 288 4.86 18.75 -14.11
CA VAL A 288 3.88 18.90 -13.01
C VAL A 288 2.60 19.53 -13.53
N SER A 289 2.70 20.60 -14.35
CA SER A 289 1.54 21.27 -14.95
C SER A 289 0.72 20.31 -15.83
N ALA A 290 1.39 19.49 -16.64
CA ALA A 290 0.71 18.49 -17.46
C ALA A 290 -0.09 17.46 -16.60
N GLY A 291 0.52 16.97 -15.51
CA GLY A 291 -0.14 16.05 -14.57
C GLY A 291 -1.32 16.70 -13.85
N VAL A 292 -1.15 17.92 -13.35
CA VAL A 292 -2.23 18.69 -12.70
C VAL A 292 -3.38 18.95 -13.66
N HIS A 293 -3.08 19.27 -14.94
CA HIS A 293 -4.12 19.46 -15.97
C HIS A 293 -4.97 18.20 -16.17
N VAL A 294 -4.36 17.02 -16.22
CA VAL A 294 -5.07 15.75 -16.31
C VAL A 294 -5.97 15.52 -15.08
N LEU A 295 -5.46 15.75 -13.88
CA LEU A 295 -6.23 15.58 -12.64
C LEU A 295 -7.42 16.54 -12.56
N THR A 296 -7.24 17.80 -12.99
CA THR A 296 -8.32 18.80 -13.03
C THR A 296 -9.42 18.38 -14.01
N ALA A 297 -9.06 17.76 -15.13
CA ALA A 297 -10.03 17.26 -16.10
C ALA A 297 -10.85 16.05 -15.58
N THR A 298 -10.40 15.41 -14.48
CA THR A 298 -11.10 14.31 -13.80
C THR A 298 -11.74 14.72 -12.47
N ASP A 299 -12.00 16.01 -12.27
CA ASP A 299 -12.55 16.57 -11.02
C ASP A 299 -11.70 16.26 -9.76
N GLN A 300 -10.41 16.03 -9.94
CA GLN A 300 -9.46 15.82 -8.84
C GLN A 300 -8.41 16.96 -8.83
N PRO A 301 -8.77 18.16 -8.36
CA PRO A 301 -7.85 19.28 -8.33
C PRO A 301 -6.64 18.97 -7.44
N SER A 302 -5.45 19.20 -7.96
CA SER A 302 -4.21 19.03 -7.20
C SER A 302 -3.50 20.37 -7.06
N PRO A 303 -3.15 20.81 -5.85
CA PRO A 303 -2.40 22.05 -5.61
C PRO A 303 -0.90 21.89 -5.89
N LEU A 304 -0.47 20.80 -6.55
CA LEU A 304 0.93 20.47 -6.73
C LEU A 304 1.64 21.49 -7.63
N VAL A 305 2.76 22.04 -7.13
CA VAL A 305 3.64 22.96 -7.85
C VAL A 305 5.07 22.43 -7.83
N SER A 306 5.89 22.81 -8.80
CA SER A 306 7.31 22.44 -8.84
C SER A 306 8.20 23.57 -8.36
N ASP A 307 9.23 23.25 -7.60
CA ASP A 307 10.33 24.16 -7.22
C ASP A 307 11.57 23.97 -8.10
N ARG A 308 11.48 23.10 -9.12
CA ARG A 308 12.59 22.87 -10.08
C ARG A 308 12.66 23.99 -11.11
N ALA A 309 13.85 24.16 -11.68
CA ALA A 309 14.01 25.01 -12.86
C ALA A 309 13.15 24.53 -14.03
N GLU A 310 12.77 25.44 -14.91
CA GLU A 310 12.06 25.12 -16.14
C GLU A 310 12.82 24.08 -16.97
N GLY A 311 12.09 23.16 -17.56
CA GLY A 311 12.59 22.13 -18.45
C GLY A 311 11.95 22.21 -19.84
N PRO A 312 12.22 21.24 -20.71
CA PRO A 312 11.58 21.17 -22.02
C PRO A 312 10.07 20.98 -21.90
N SER A 313 9.33 21.43 -22.90
CA SER A 313 7.89 21.23 -23.01
C SER A 313 7.56 19.75 -23.08
N VAL A 314 6.42 19.37 -22.50
CA VAL A 314 5.87 18.02 -22.66
C VAL A 314 5.35 17.88 -24.09
N GLU A 315 5.87 16.90 -24.82
CA GLU A 315 5.44 16.61 -26.19
C GLU A 315 4.31 15.57 -26.19
N ARG A 316 3.30 15.81 -27.01
CA ARG A 316 2.23 14.85 -27.26
C ARG A 316 2.44 14.16 -28.60
N ILE A 317 2.55 12.85 -28.58
CA ILE A 317 2.65 12.02 -29.78
C ILE A 317 1.31 11.28 -29.95
N VAL A 318 0.75 11.33 -31.14
CA VAL A 318 -0.49 10.64 -31.49
C VAL A 318 -0.18 9.69 -32.63
N GLY A 319 -0.37 8.38 -32.40
CA GLY A 319 -0.32 7.36 -33.43
C GLY A 319 -1.69 7.18 -34.12
N ASP A 320 -1.70 6.69 -35.35
CA ASP A 320 -2.92 6.35 -36.08
C ASP A 320 -3.50 5.00 -35.57
N ASP A 321 -2.66 4.13 -35.09
CA ASP A 321 -2.97 2.85 -34.42
C ASP A 321 -1.86 2.46 -33.43
N GLU A 322 -2.03 1.36 -32.70
CA GLU A 322 -1.07 0.86 -31.70
C GLU A 322 0.31 0.56 -32.31
N ALA A 323 0.36 0.07 -33.54
CA ALA A 323 1.60 -0.23 -34.22
C ALA A 323 2.36 1.04 -34.64
N ASP A 324 1.64 2.08 -35.05
CA ASP A 324 2.20 3.39 -35.36
C ASP A 324 2.68 4.09 -34.09
N GLU A 325 1.92 4.02 -33.01
CA GLU A 325 2.32 4.56 -31.70
C GLU A 325 3.62 3.90 -31.22
N ALA A 326 3.70 2.57 -31.23
CA ALA A 326 4.90 1.83 -30.84
C ALA A 326 6.12 2.19 -31.70
N ARG A 327 5.90 2.37 -33.03
CA ARG A 327 6.96 2.76 -33.97
C ARG A 327 7.47 4.17 -33.67
N ARG A 328 6.58 5.12 -33.40
CA ARG A 328 6.94 6.52 -33.06
C ARG A 328 7.70 6.58 -31.74
N ILE A 329 7.27 5.81 -30.71
CA ILE A 329 7.99 5.69 -29.44
C ILE A 329 9.39 5.12 -29.67
N ALA A 330 9.52 4.05 -30.46
CA ALA A 330 10.82 3.45 -30.78
C ALA A 330 11.74 4.44 -31.51
N GLN A 331 11.22 5.21 -32.46
CA GLN A 331 11.97 6.26 -33.16
C GLN A 331 12.44 7.36 -32.20
N LEU A 332 11.61 7.72 -31.24
CA LEU A 332 11.95 8.71 -30.22
C LEU A 332 13.09 8.21 -29.33
N LEU A 333 13.01 6.96 -28.86
CA LEU A 333 14.06 6.32 -28.07
C LEU A 333 15.39 6.23 -28.82
N VAL A 334 15.38 5.97 -30.14
CA VAL A 334 16.58 5.95 -30.97
C VAL A 334 17.20 7.35 -31.10
N ARG A 335 16.39 8.43 -31.06
CA ARG A 335 16.86 9.82 -31.11
C ARG A 335 17.33 10.34 -29.76
N CYS A 336 16.90 9.72 -28.67
CA CYS A 336 17.43 10.01 -27.33
C CYS A 336 18.90 9.64 -27.25
N ASP A 337 19.62 10.25 -26.31
CA ASP A 337 21.02 9.84 -26.06
C ASP A 337 21.06 8.31 -25.81
N PRO A 338 21.78 7.53 -26.62
CA PRO A 338 21.88 6.10 -26.46
C PRO A 338 22.42 5.66 -25.10
N ASN A 339 23.09 6.55 -24.36
CA ASN A 339 23.56 6.28 -23.02
C ASN A 339 22.39 6.25 -22.02
N LEU A 340 21.41 7.15 -22.13
CA LEU A 340 20.23 7.18 -21.26
C LEU A 340 19.44 5.86 -21.35
N VAL A 341 19.30 5.30 -22.56
CA VAL A 341 18.63 4.03 -22.77
C VAL A 341 19.45 2.86 -22.19
N ARG A 342 20.78 2.88 -22.41
CA ARG A 342 21.69 1.82 -21.94
C ARG A 342 21.86 1.81 -20.43
N THR A 343 21.87 2.96 -19.78
CA THR A 343 22.00 3.08 -18.31
C THR A 343 20.68 2.89 -17.58
N GLY A 344 19.55 2.73 -18.29
CA GLY A 344 18.22 2.62 -17.68
C GLY A 344 17.68 3.95 -17.14
N GLU A 345 18.21 5.07 -17.62
CA GLU A 345 17.73 6.41 -17.26
C GLU A 345 16.52 6.88 -18.10
N ALA A 346 16.16 6.09 -19.12
CA ALA A 346 14.93 6.25 -19.90
C ALA A 346 14.01 5.05 -19.72
N ALA A 347 12.71 5.29 -19.57
CA ALA A 347 11.71 4.27 -19.43
C ALA A 347 10.46 4.57 -20.27
N VAL A 348 9.83 3.53 -20.80
CA VAL A 348 8.49 3.59 -21.40
C VAL A 348 7.51 3.03 -20.38
N LEU A 349 6.51 3.81 -20.00
CA LEU A 349 5.45 3.40 -19.09
C LEU A 349 4.18 3.14 -19.89
N ALA A 350 3.60 1.96 -19.73
CA ALA A 350 2.34 1.59 -20.35
C ALA A 350 1.34 1.20 -19.27
N LEU A 351 0.06 1.59 -19.46
CA LEU A 351 -1.01 1.26 -18.52
C LEU A 351 -1.31 -0.25 -18.52
N SER A 352 -1.17 -0.91 -19.66
CA SER A 352 -1.39 -2.35 -19.81
C SER A 352 -0.43 -2.91 -20.87
N LEU A 353 0.15 -4.09 -20.56
CA LEU A 353 0.95 -4.84 -21.52
C LEU A 353 0.13 -5.89 -22.30
N ILE A 354 -1.17 -6.01 -22.03
CA ILE A 354 -2.05 -7.01 -22.68
C ILE A 354 -2.27 -6.69 -24.16
N HIS A 355 -2.09 -5.43 -24.55
CA HIS A 355 -2.31 -4.93 -25.90
C HIS A 355 -1.01 -4.63 -26.65
N ILE A 356 0.13 -5.00 -26.10
CA ILE A 356 1.43 -4.95 -26.75
C ILE A 356 1.84 -6.42 -27.12
#